data_401f48ba6a047ad61d0179938cecd024
#
_entry.id   401f48ba6a047ad61d0179938cecd024
#
_cell.length_a   1.000
_cell.length_b   1.000
_cell.length_c   1.000
_cell.angle_alpha   90.00
_cell.angle_beta   90.00
_cell.angle_gamma   90.00
#
_symmetry.space_group_name_H-M   'P 1'
#
loop_
_entity.id
_entity.type
_entity.pdbx_description
1 polymer ?
#
loop_
_entity_poly.entity_id
_entity_poly.type
_entity_poly.pdbx_seq_one_letter_code
_entity_poly.pdbx_strand_id
1 'polypeptide(L)'
;MPVGNAPAQLLTNLDCEVPGQAWDLLDMTRYRAHNWHCFGNLEARAPYASLQTSLGCPFTCSFCCINSPFGTPMLRTWSPDNVIAQIDRLVRDYGVTNIKIPDEMFVLNRRHVIGICDRIIERGYRLNIWAYARVDTVQDEVLAKLARAGFTWLGLGIESGSQHVRDGVEKGRFVERDIVATVDKIRSYGIHVAANYIFGLPDDT
;
A
#
# COMPACT_ATOMS: atom_id res chain seq x y z
N MET A 1 34.52 5.57 18.01
CA MET A 1 33.39 6.51 17.96
C MET A 1 32.52 6.14 16.75
N PRO A 2 31.21 6.17 16.82
CA PRO A 2 30.39 5.98 15.63
C PRO A 2 30.66 7.11 14.64
N VAL A 3 30.88 6.77 13.38
CA VAL A 3 31.03 7.74 12.29
C VAL A 3 29.64 8.07 11.79
N GLY A 4 29.19 9.30 11.98
CA GLY A 4 27.94 9.80 11.40
C GLY A 4 28.14 10.18 9.94
N ASN A 5 27.37 9.59 9.04
CA ASN A 5 27.33 10.06 7.66
C ASN A 5 26.38 11.26 7.54
N ALA A 6 26.70 12.19 6.63
CA ALA A 6 25.76 13.24 6.27
C ALA A 6 24.48 12.62 5.67
N PRO A 7 23.29 13.18 5.94
CA PRO A 7 22.05 12.71 5.30
C PRO A 7 22.19 12.75 3.77
N ALA A 8 21.73 11.70 3.11
CA ALA A 8 21.68 11.68 1.65
C ALA A 8 20.66 12.72 1.15
N GLN A 9 20.90 13.27 -0.04
CA GLN A 9 19.92 14.13 -0.69
C GLN A 9 18.66 13.33 -1.00
N LEU A 10 17.50 13.90 -0.69
CA LEU A 10 16.23 13.25 -0.93
C LEU A 10 15.92 13.23 -2.42
N LEU A 11 15.73 12.01 -2.97
CA LEU A 11 15.29 11.83 -4.34
C LEU A 11 13.84 12.32 -4.50
N THR A 12 13.58 13.19 -5.46
CA THR A 12 12.26 13.80 -5.67
C THR A 12 11.59 13.38 -6.99
N ASN A 13 12.39 13.05 -8.00
CA ASN A 13 11.90 12.56 -9.30
C ASN A 13 12.15 11.05 -9.39
N LEU A 14 11.24 10.26 -8.82
CA LEU A 14 11.42 8.81 -8.74
C LEU A 14 11.46 8.14 -10.12
N ASP A 15 10.77 8.67 -11.13
CA ASP A 15 10.77 8.08 -12.47
C ASP A 15 12.16 8.11 -13.13
N CYS A 16 12.94 9.15 -12.86
CA CYS A 16 14.27 9.32 -13.45
C CYS A 16 15.36 8.74 -12.54
N GLU A 17 15.23 8.91 -11.22
CA GLU A 17 16.28 8.60 -10.25
C GLU A 17 16.22 7.14 -9.79
N VAL A 18 15.01 6.53 -9.80
CA VAL A 18 14.78 5.11 -9.45
C VAL A 18 13.78 4.52 -10.46
N PRO A 19 14.20 4.30 -11.71
CA PRO A 19 13.26 4.01 -12.81
C PRO A 19 12.56 2.65 -12.73
N GLY A 20 12.99 1.75 -11.86
CA GLY A 20 12.35 0.45 -11.69
C GLY A 20 13.15 -0.53 -10.85
N GLN A 21 12.59 -1.72 -10.67
CA GLN A 21 13.22 -2.79 -9.91
C GLN A 21 13.89 -3.81 -10.84
N ALA A 22 15.02 -4.36 -10.40
CA ALA A 22 15.82 -5.32 -11.16
C ALA A 22 15.29 -6.75 -10.94
N TRP A 23 14.08 -7.03 -11.45
CA TRP A 23 13.44 -8.35 -11.33
C TRP A 23 14.28 -9.49 -11.92
N ASP A 24 15.06 -9.19 -12.95
CA ASP A 24 15.96 -10.11 -13.63
C ASP A 24 17.11 -10.61 -12.76
N LEU A 25 17.44 -9.93 -11.67
CA LEU A 25 18.43 -10.37 -10.68
C LEU A 25 17.84 -11.31 -9.63
N LEU A 26 16.54 -11.56 -9.66
CA LEU A 26 15.83 -12.39 -8.70
C LEU A 26 15.27 -13.66 -9.36
N ASP A 27 15.36 -14.78 -8.66
CA ASP A 27 14.62 -15.98 -9.06
C ASP A 27 13.14 -15.81 -8.66
N MET A 28 12.34 -15.22 -9.56
CA MET A 28 10.94 -14.89 -9.34
C MET A 28 10.06 -16.11 -9.05
N THR A 29 10.52 -17.33 -9.42
CA THR A 29 9.78 -18.57 -9.15
C THR A 29 9.73 -18.94 -7.66
N ARG A 30 10.61 -18.36 -6.85
CA ARG A 30 10.70 -18.62 -5.39
C ARG A 30 9.75 -17.78 -4.56
N TYR A 31 9.21 -16.69 -5.11
CA TYR A 31 8.35 -15.76 -4.37
C TYR A 31 6.89 -16.21 -4.42
N ARG A 32 6.23 -16.12 -3.28
CA ARG A 32 4.84 -16.55 -3.13
C ARG A 32 4.05 -15.54 -2.32
N ALA A 33 2.80 -15.31 -2.71
CA ALA A 33 1.85 -14.54 -1.93
C ALA A 33 1.58 -15.21 -0.57
N HIS A 34 1.17 -14.43 0.42
CA HIS A 34 0.73 -14.96 1.70
C HIS A 34 -0.58 -15.77 1.55
N ASN A 35 -0.81 -16.76 2.42
CA ASN A 35 -1.98 -17.63 2.33
C ASN A 35 -3.30 -16.85 2.30
N TRP A 36 -3.46 -15.87 3.19
CA TRP A 36 -4.68 -15.08 3.26
C TRP A 36 -4.89 -14.22 2.01
N HIS A 37 -3.82 -13.76 1.34
CA HIS A 37 -3.92 -13.00 0.10
C HIS A 37 -4.61 -13.82 -1.01
N CYS A 38 -4.40 -15.12 -1.03
CA CYS A 38 -5.01 -16.05 -1.98
C CYS A 38 -6.17 -16.87 -1.36
N PHE A 39 -6.81 -16.34 -0.32
CA PHE A 39 -7.99 -16.97 0.32
C PHE A 39 -7.76 -18.43 0.76
N GLY A 40 -6.55 -18.75 1.19
CA GLY A 40 -6.16 -20.12 1.60
C GLY A 40 -5.84 -21.07 0.44
N ASN A 41 -5.99 -20.63 -0.81
CA ASN A 41 -5.60 -21.44 -1.97
C ASN A 41 -4.07 -21.43 -2.15
N LEU A 42 -3.41 -22.49 -1.72
CA LEU A 42 -1.95 -22.61 -1.75
C LEU A 42 -1.39 -22.68 -3.17
N GLU A 43 -2.13 -23.24 -4.11
CA GLU A 43 -1.75 -23.36 -5.54
C GLU A 43 -1.73 -21.98 -6.22
N ALA A 44 -2.61 -21.07 -5.81
CA ALA A 44 -2.72 -19.74 -6.40
C ALA A 44 -1.69 -18.72 -5.90
N ARG A 45 -0.79 -19.08 -4.98
CA ARG A 45 0.16 -18.16 -4.33
C ARG A 45 1.31 -17.70 -5.23
N ALA A 46 1.58 -18.39 -6.31
CA ALA A 46 2.62 -18.05 -7.28
C ALA A 46 2.02 -17.96 -8.69
N PRO A 47 2.57 -17.12 -9.55
CA PRO A 47 3.67 -16.17 -9.30
C PRO A 47 3.27 -14.93 -8.49
N TYR A 48 4.23 -14.32 -7.79
CA TYR A 48 4.00 -13.19 -6.88
C TYR A 48 5.13 -12.14 -6.99
N ALA A 49 4.76 -10.87 -6.84
CA ALA A 49 5.71 -9.79 -6.68
C ALA A 49 5.23 -8.75 -5.65
N SER A 50 6.19 -8.02 -5.08
CA SER A 50 5.93 -6.82 -4.29
C SER A 50 6.43 -5.61 -5.07
N LEU A 51 5.58 -4.62 -5.34
CA LEU A 51 5.88 -3.45 -6.16
C LEU A 51 5.50 -2.19 -5.40
N GLN A 52 6.48 -1.33 -5.10
CA GLN A 52 6.21 0.01 -4.56
C GLN A 52 5.81 0.98 -5.68
N THR A 53 4.83 1.83 -5.39
CA THR A 53 4.35 2.87 -6.30
C THR A 53 4.57 4.27 -5.71
N SER A 54 4.89 4.34 -4.42
CA SER A 54 5.21 5.57 -3.70
C SER A 54 6.19 5.30 -2.54
N LEU A 55 6.81 6.37 -2.04
CA LEU A 55 7.71 6.35 -0.90
C LEU A 55 7.34 7.43 0.11
N GLY A 56 7.33 7.05 1.38
CA GLY A 56 7.11 7.94 2.52
C GLY A 56 5.64 8.20 2.83
N CYS A 57 5.41 8.98 3.87
CA CYS A 57 4.09 9.27 4.41
C CYS A 57 4.03 10.71 4.90
N PRO A 58 2.96 11.48 4.61
CA PRO A 58 2.86 12.86 5.07
C PRO A 58 2.35 13.00 6.51
N PHE A 59 1.99 11.88 7.17
CA PHE A 59 1.52 11.87 8.55
C PHE A 59 2.66 11.73 9.55
N THR A 60 2.41 12.18 10.78
CA THR A 60 3.41 12.29 11.87
C THR A 60 3.06 11.40 13.08
N CYS A 61 2.36 10.29 12.85
CA CYS A 61 1.98 9.37 13.94
C CYS A 61 3.22 9.04 14.80
N SER A 62 3.14 9.28 16.11
CA SER A 62 4.31 9.28 17.01
C SER A 62 4.97 7.91 17.18
N PHE A 63 4.24 6.82 16.95
CA PHE A 63 4.78 5.46 16.97
C PHE A 63 5.50 5.04 15.68
N CYS A 64 5.36 5.81 14.59
CA CYS A 64 5.77 5.41 13.24
C CYS A 64 7.15 5.98 12.89
N CYS A 65 8.06 5.12 12.44
CA CYS A 65 9.42 5.51 12.04
C CYS A 65 9.59 5.78 10.54
N ILE A 66 8.52 5.74 9.73
CA ILE A 66 8.62 5.77 8.27
C ILE A 66 9.27 7.04 7.72
N ASN A 67 9.14 8.16 8.40
CA ASN A 67 9.75 9.43 8.00
C ASN A 67 11.19 9.59 8.50
N SER A 68 11.64 8.73 9.40
CA SER A 68 12.97 8.84 10.01
C SER A 68 14.12 8.80 8.98
N PRO A 69 14.11 7.92 7.96
CA PRO A 69 15.14 7.91 6.92
C PRO A 69 15.13 9.13 6.00
N PHE A 70 14.01 9.84 5.93
CA PHE A 70 13.81 10.95 4.98
C PHE A 70 13.91 12.33 5.64
N GLY A 71 13.90 12.40 6.96
CA GLY A 71 14.02 13.63 7.75
C GLY A 71 12.82 14.58 7.69
N THR A 72 11.84 14.33 6.80
CA THR A 72 10.63 15.15 6.65
C THR A 72 9.44 14.30 6.19
N PRO A 73 8.23 14.53 6.73
CA PRO A 73 7.02 13.88 6.28
C PRO A 73 6.66 14.32 4.85
N MET A 74 6.71 13.39 3.90
CA MET A 74 6.28 13.65 2.53
C MET A 74 5.92 12.35 1.80
N LEU A 75 5.06 12.46 0.80
CA LEU A 75 4.75 11.38 -0.13
C LEU A 75 5.35 11.70 -1.50
N ARG A 76 6.14 10.79 -2.04
CA ARG A 76 6.71 10.84 -3.39
C ARG A 76 6.18 9.65 -4.18
N THR A 77 5.78 9.87 -5.41
CA THR A 77 5.17 8.83 -6.25
C THR A 77 5.95 8.65 -7.54
N TRP A 78 6.04 7.42 -8.02
CA TRP A 78 6.28 7.19 -9.43
C TRP A 78 5.06 7.62 -10.24
N SER A 79 5.24 8.00 -11.50
CA SER A 79 4.10 8.24 -12.37
C SER A 79 3.30 6.95 -12.61
N PRO A 80 1.98 7.04 -12.85
CA PRO A 80 1.19 5.88 -13.23
C PRO A 80 1.73 5.17 -14.49
N ASP A 81 2.41 5.89 -15.39
CA ASP A 81 3.03 5.31 -16.58
C ASP A 81 4.25 4.46 -16.24
N ASN A 82 5.08 4.89 -15.28
CA ASN A 82 6.19 4.09 -14.78
C ASN A 82 5.68 2.85 -14.06
N VAL A 83 4.70 3.01 -13.17
CA VAL A 83 4.12 1.89 -12.40
C VAL A 83 3.53 0.84 -13.32
N ILE A 84 2.76 1.22 -14.33
CA ILE A 84 2.16 0.25 -15.24
C ILE A 84 3.19 -0.43 -16.14
N ALA A 85 4.27 0.25 -16.52
CA ALA A 85 5.37 -0.38 -17.25
C ALA A 85 6.04 -1.49 -16.44
N GLN A 86 6.18 -1.30 -15.13
CA GLN A 86 6.67 -2.33 -14.23
C GLN A 86 5.68 -3.49 -14.06
N ILE A 87 4.38 -3.20 -13.94
CA ILE A 87 3.34 -4.24 -13.91
C ILE A 87 3.31 -5.01 -15.24
N ASP A 88 3.43 -4.33 -16.38
CA ASP A 88 3.53 -4.96 -17.70
C ASP A 88 4.68 -5.96 -17.76
N ARG A 89 5.86 -5.58 -17.26
CA ARG A 89 7.02 -6.47 -17.17
C ARG A 89 6.75 -7.66 -16.25
N LEU A 90 6.21 -7.43 -15.06
CA LEU A 90 5.87 -8.51 -14.12
C LEU A 90 4.89 -9.53 -14.71
N VAL A 91 3.86 -9.05 -15.40
CA VAL A 91 2.83 -9.90 -16.00
C VAL A 91 3.38 -10.65 -17.21
N ARG A 92 4.07 -9.96 -18.14
CA ARG A 92 4.50 -10.55 -19.41
C ARG A 92 5.71 -11.43 -19.29
N ASP A 93 6.73 -11.01 -18.51
CA ASP A 93 8.00 -11.71 -18.44
C ASP A 93 8.00 -12.78 -17.36
N TYR A 94 7.23 -12.61 -16.28
CA TYR A 94 7.24 -13.50 -15.11
C TYR A 94 5.88 -14.14 -14.81
N GLY A 95 4.83 -13.80 -15.56
CA GLY A 95 3.49 -14.36 -15.38
C GLY A 95 2.83 -13.97 -14.06
N VAL A 96 3.28 -12.88 -13.41
CA VAL A 96 2.81 -12.48 -12.08
C VAL A 96 1.33 -12.12 -12.11
N THR A 97 0.57 -12.75 -11.22
CA THR A 97 -0.86 -12.49 -11.00
C THR A 97 -1.15 -11.93 -9.61
N ASN A 98 -0.29 -12.20 -8.62
CA ASN A 98 -0.44 -11.72 -7.26
C ASN A 98 0.55 -10.59 -6.99
N ILE A 99 0.04 -9.41 -6.66
CA ILE A 99 0.86 -8.23 -6.40
C ILE A 99 0.56 -7.68 -5.00
N LYS A 100 1.61 -7.44 -4.22
CA LYS A 100 1.54 -6.59 -3.04
C LYS A 100 2.02 -5.19 -3.40
N ILE A 101 1.24 -4.16 -3.04
CA ILE A 101 1.69 -2.78 -3.04
C ILE A 101 1.95 -2.37 -1.59
N PRO A 102 3.23 -2.38 -1.15
CA PRO A 102 3.58 -2.13 0.25
C PRO A 102 3.71 -0.65 0.59
N ASP A 103 3.22 0.24 -0.26
CA ASP A 103 3.21 1.68 -0.01
C ASP A 103 2.54 1.98 1.32
N GLU A 104 3.13 2.84 2.13
CA GLU A 104 2.59 3.23 3.43
C GLU A 104 1.20 3.88 3.32
N MET A 105 0.96 4.57 2.19
CA MET A 105 -0.25 5.36 1.97
C MET A 105 -0.73 5.29 0.52
N PHE A 106 -0.93 4.06 0.00
CA PHE A 106 -1.31 3.86 -1.40
C PHE A 106 -2.56 4.66 -1.81
N VAL A 107 -3.64 4.58 -1.02
CA VAL A 107 -4.93 5.22 -1.37
C VAL A 107 -5.00 6.73 -1.08
N LEU A 108 -3.93 7.36 -0.62
CA LEU A 108 -3.94 8.78 -0.26
C LEU A 108 -4.04 9.72 -1.47
N ASN A 109 -3.23 9.46 -2.50
CA ASN A 109 -3.20 10.29 -3.70
C ASN A 109 -4.19 9.75 -4.74
N ARG A 110 -5.40 10.33 -4.77
CA ARG A 110 -6.48 9.91 -5.66
C ARG A 110 -6.08 9.86 -7.15
N ARG A 111 -5.35 10.87 -7.65
CA ARG A 111 -4.92 10.91 -9.06
C ARG A 111 -3.96 9.78 -9.39
N HIS A 112 -3.03 9.51 -8.49
CA HIS A 112 -2.07 8.42 -8.62
C HIS A 112 -2.77 7.06 -8.67
N VAL A 113 -3.64 6.78 -7.68
CA VAL A 113 -4.38 5.51 -7.59
C VAL A 113 -5.27 5.28 -8.80
N ILE A 114 -6.09 6.27 -9.17
CA ILE A 114 -6.99 6.16 -10.33
C ILE A 114 -6.18 5.98 -11.61
N GLY A 115 -5.09 6.73 -11.78
CA GLY A 115 -4.23 6.60 -12.94
C GLY A 115 -3.61 5.21 -13.10
N ILE A 116 -3.22 4.54 -12.01
CA ILE A 116 -2.74 3.15 -12.02
C ILE A 116 -3.89 2.19 -12.34
N CYS A 117 -5.03 2.33 -11.63
CA CYS A 117 -6.19 1.46 -11.83
C CYS A 117 -6.70 1.50 -13.28
N ASP A 118 -6.82 2.69 -13.86
CA ASP A 118 -7.30 2.83 -15.23
C ASP A 118 -6.39 2.10 -16.22
N ARG A 119 -5.07 2.21 -16.06
CA ARG A 119 -4.09 1.52 -16.90
C ARG A 119 -4.12 -0.01 -16.75
N ILE A 120 -4.37 -0.51 -15.54
CA ILE A 120 -4.56 -1.96 -15.31
C ILE A 120 -5.84 -2.43 -16.00
N ILE A 121 -6.94 -1.69 -15.87
CA ILE A 121 -8.24 -1.99 -16.46
C ILE A 121 -8.15 -1.98 -18.01
N GLU A 122 -7.51 -0.99 -18.59
CA GLU A 122 -7.30 -0.86 -20.04
C GLU A 122 -6.53 -2.04 -20.64
N ARG A 123 -5.60 -2.64 -19.87
CA ARG A 123 -4.84 -3.83 -20.30
C ARG A 123 -5.62 -5.14 -20.13
N GLY A 124 -6.76 -5.12 -19.46
CA GLY A 124 -7.54 -6.31 -19.18
C GLY A 124 -6.84 -7.33 -18.27
N TYR A 125 -5.87 -6.89 -17.46
CA TYR A 125 -5.15 -7.79 -16.56
C TYR A 125 -6.08 -8.33 -15.47
N ARG A 126 -5.92 -9.63 -15.18
CA ARG A 126 -6.58 -10.32 -14.07
C ARG A 126 -5.57 -10.47 -12.93
N LEU A 127 -5.53 -9.49 -12.06
CA LEU A 127 -4.60 -9.44 -10.94
C LEU A 127 -5.34 -9.65 -9.62
N ASN A 128 -4.61 -10.18 -8.65
CA ASN A 128 -4.99 -10.26 -7.24
C ASN A 128 -4.05 -9.33 -6.47
N ILE A 129 -4.53 -8.13 -6.15
CA ILE A 129 -3.70 -7.06 -5.57
C ILE A 129 -4.16 -6.76 -4.15
N TRP A 130 -3.20 -6.48 -3.26
CA TRP A 130 -3.50 -5.84 -1.99
C TRP A 130 -2.59 -4.65 -1.71
N ALA A 131 -3.13 -3.65 -0.99
CA ALA A 131 -2.44 -2.42 -0.66
C ALA A 131 -2.87 -1.91 0.71
N TYR A 132 -2.21 -0.85 1.21
CA TYR A 132 -2.55 -0.22 2.49
C TYR A 132 -3.43 1.01 2.33
N ALA A 133 -4.30 1.22 3.33
CA ALA A 133 -5.17 2.38 3.46
C ALA A 133 -5.26 2.84 4.93
N ARG A 134 -5.73 4.07 5.13
CA ARG A 134 -6.19 4.58 6.43
C ARG A 134 -7.71 4.72 6.42
N VAL A 135 -8.34 4.67 7.59
CA VAL A 135 -9.79 4.85 7.76
C VAL A 135 -10.28 6.15 7.12
N ASP A 136 -9.52 7.22 7.30
CA ASP A 136 -9.86 8.59 6.86
C ASP A 136 -9.46 8.91 5.41
N THR A 137 -8.91 7.96 4.65
CA THR A 137 -8.47 8.19 3.26
C THR A 137 -9.32 7.47 2.22
N VAL A 138 -10.26 6.63 2.62
CA VAL A 138 -11.03 5.76 1.73
C VAL A 138 -12.24 6.51 1.14
N GLN A 139 -12.27 6.61 -0.20
CA GLN A 139 -13.33 7.30 -0.97
C GLN A 139 -14.01 6.31 -1.95
N ASP A 140 -15.32 6.49 -2.16
CA ASP A 140 -16.14 5.59 -3.00
C ASP A 140 -15.62 5.48 -4.44
N GLU A 141 -15.25 6.59 -5.06
CA GLU A 141 -14.71 6.58 -6.43
C GLU A 141 -13.41 5.76 -6.53
N VAL A 142 -12.55 5.87 -5.52
CA VAL A 142 -11.29 5.10 -5.46
C VAL A 142 -11.59 3.63 -5.29
N LEU A 143 -12.53 3.26 -4.39
CA LEU A 143 -12.92 1.87 -4.18
C LEU A 143 -13.49 1.21 -5.44
N ALA A 144 -14.34 1.92 -6.18
CA ALA A 144 -14.88 1.42 -7.45
C ALA A 144 -13.78 1.10 -8.47
N LYS A 145 -12.74 1.95 -8.55
CA LYS A 145 -11.60 1.73 -9.43
C LYS A 145 -10.70 0.60 -8.94
N LEU A 146 -10.41 0.54 -7.64
CA LEU A 146 -9.62 -0.53 -7.04
C LEU A 146 -10.26 -1.90 -7.30
N ALA A 147 -11.56 -2.06 -7.03
CA ALA A 147 -12.26 -3.32 -7.26
C ALA A 147 -12.17 -3.78 -8.72
N ARG A 148 -12.38 -2.87 -9.68
CA ARG A 148 -12.27 -3.17 -11.11
C ARG A 148 -10.85 -3.50 -11.56
N ALA A 149 -9.84 -2.92 -10.93
CA ALA A 149 -8.43 -3.17 -11.24
C ALA A 149 -7.89 -4.47 -10.60
N GLY A 150 -8.70 -5.18 -9.80
CA GLY A 150 -8.30 -6.44 -9.18
C GLY A 150 -7.70 -6.30 -7.78
N PHE A 151 -7.96 -5.19 -7.10
CA PHE A 151 -7.62 -5.10 -5.67
C PHE A 151 -8.64 -5.90 -4.86
N THR A 152 -8.17 -6.97 -4.24
CA THR A 152 -8.97 -7.90 -3.46
C THR A 152 -8.89 -7.66 -1.97
N TRP A 153 -7.83 -6.97 -1.50
CA TRP A 153 -7.59 -6.68 -0.10
C TRP A 153 -7.09 -5.25 0.13
N LEU A 154 -7.58 -4.64 1.22
CA LEU A 154 -6.97 -3.45 1.80
C LEU A 154 -6.52 -3.73 3.23
N GLY A 155 -5.24 -3.51 3.51
CA GLY A 155 -4.70 -3.45 4.86
C GLY A 155 -5.05 -2.10 5.48
N LEU A 156 -5.99 -2.10 6.43
CA LEU A 156 -6.51 -0.87 7.04
C LEU A 156 -5.81 -0.59 8.36
N GLY A 157 -5.02 0.47 8.43
CA GLY A 157 -4.35 0.91 9.65
C GLY A 157 -5.34 1.57 10.60
N ILE A 158 -5.77 0.84 11.64
CA ILE A 158 -6.70 1.30 12.69
C ILE A 158 -5.91 1.64 13.96
N GLU A 159 -4.96 0.81 14.30
CA GLU A 159 -4.02 0.82 15.43
C GLU A 159 -4.68 0.54 16.77
N SER A 160 -5.74 1.26 17.15
CA SER A 160 -6.52 1.00 18.37
C SER A 160 -8.02 1.26 18.14
N GLY A 161 -8.87 0.50 18.84
CA GLY A 161 -10.31 0.78 18.94
C GLY A 161 -10.61 2.03 19.76
N SER A 162 -9.73 2.37 20.72
CA SER A 162 -9.88 3.55 21.58
C SER A 162 -9.50 4.83 20.84
N GLN A 163 -10.43 5.80 20.78
CA GLN A 163 -10.13 7.12 20.24
C GLN A 163 -9.05 7.83 21.07
N HIS A 164 -9.11 7.72 22.39
CA HIS A 164 -8.12 8.33 23.28
C HIS A 164 -6.69 7.87 22.95
N VAL A 165 -6.50 6.57 22.76
CA VAL A 165 -5.20 5.99 22.38
C VAL A 165 -4.76 6.50 21.01
N ARG A 166 -5.66 6.54 20.01
CA ARG A 166 -5.33 7.05 18.68
C ARG A 166 -4.96 8.52 18.68
N ASP A 167 -5.68 9.34 19.45
CA ASP A 167 -5.39 10.78 19.59
C ASP A 167 -4.03 11.00 20.26
N GLY A 168 -3.71 10.22 21.28
CA GLY A 168 -2.42 10.25 21.99
C GLY A 168 -1.21 9.93 21.10
N VAL A 169 -1.40 9.19 20.01
CA VAL A 169 -0.35 8.84 19.05
C VAL A 169 -0.50 9.55 17.68
N GLU A 170 -1.30 10.58 17.61
CA GLU A 170 -1.52 11.38 16.39
C GLU A 170 -1.99 10.55 15.17
N LYS A 171 -2.74 9.45 15.41
CA LYS A 171 -3.17 8.57 14.31
C LYS A 171 -4.26 9.19 13.41
N GLY A 172 -5.06 10.10 13.94
CA GLY A 172 -6.14 10.75 13.21
C GLY A 172 -7.43 10.84 14.04
N ARG A 173 -8.32 11.76 13.66
CA ARG A 173 -9.52 12.12 14.41
C ARG A 173 -10.79 11.38 13.95
N PHE A 174 -10.70 10.09 13.66
CA PHE A 174 -11.86 9.28 13.34
C PHE A 174 -12.33 8.51 14.58
N VAL A 175 -13.65 8.37 14.73
CA VAL A 175 -14.26 7.65 15.85
C VAL A 175 -14.56 6.18 15.48
N GLU A 176 -14.95 5.38 16.47
CA GLU A 176 -15.23 3.96 16.27
C GLU A 176 -16.27 3.68 15.16
N ARG A 177 -17.35 4.43 15.13
CA ARG A 177 -18.38 4.30 14.08
C ARG A 177 -17.82 4.53 12.67
N ASP A 178 -16.81 5.38 12.52
CA ASP A 178 -16.17 5.65 11.23
C ASP A 178 -15.33 4.44 10.78
N ILE A 179 -14.75 3.73 11.74
CA ILE A 179 -14.01 2.47 11.47
C ILE A 179 -14.97 1.43 10.89
N VAL A 180 -16.08 1.18 11.58
CA VAL A 180 -17.09 0.21 11.14
C VAL A 180 -17.66 0.60 9.77
N ALA A 181 -18.09 1.86 9.63
CA ALA A 181 -18.64 2.37 8.38
C ALA A 181 -17.63 2.25 7.21
N THR A 182 -16.35 2.51 7.46
CA THR A 182 -15.30 2.37 6.44
C THR A 182 -15.07 0.92 6.06
N VAL A 183 -15.05 0.00 7.03
CA VAL A 183 -14.93 -1.44 6.76
C VAL A 183 -16.12 -1.93 5.92
N ASP A 184 -17.35 -1.58 6.30
CA ASP A 184 -18.55 -1.97 5.56
C ASP A 184 -18.57 -1.38 4.14
N LYS A 185 -18.15 -0.12 4.00
CA LYS A 185 -17.97 0.52 2.70
C LYS A 185 -16.98 -0.24 1.82
N ILE A 186 -15.78 -0.55 2.30
CA ILE A 186 -14.78 -1.31 1.54
C ILE A 186 -15.35 -2.66 1.10
N ARG A 187 -16.00 -3.38 2.03
CA ARG A 187 -16.61 -4.69 1.76
C ARG A 187 -17.76 -4.63 0.75
N SER A 188 -18.52 -3.53 0.71
CA SER A 188 -19.61 -3.35 -0.27
C SER A 188 -19.11 -3.29 -1.73
N TYR A 189 -17.82 -2.97 -1.93
CA TYR A 189 -17.16 -3.03 -3.25
C TYR A 189 -16.52 -4.40 -3.55
N GLY A 190 -16.72 -5.41 -2.70
CA GLY A 190 -16.13 -6.74 -2.87
C GLY A 190 -14.65 -6.82 -2.47
N ILE A 191 -14.14 -5.81 -1.78
CA ILE A 191 -12.75 -5.76 -1.31
C ILE A 191 -12.72 -6.23 0.16
N HIS A 192 -11.81 -7.14 0.49
CA HIS A 192 -11.62 -7.62 1.87
C HIS A 192 -10.75 -6.66 2.67
N VAL A 193 -10.90 -6.69 3.99
CA VAL A 193 -10.14 -5.84 4.91
C VAL A 193 -9.27 -6.69 5.82
N ALA A 194 -7.97 -6.38 5.84
CA ALA A 194 -7.04 -6.81 6.88
C ALA A 194 -6.88 -5.65 7.88
N ALA A 195 -7.57 -5.73 9.02
CA ALA A 195 -7.54 -4.68 10.03
C ALA A 195 -6.27 -4.81 10.88
N ASN A 196 -5.43 -3.78 10.86
CA ASN A 196 -4.18 -3.73 11.62
C ASN A 196 -4.39 -2.99 12.94
N TYR A 197 -4.00 -3.67 14.04
CA TYR A 197 -4.01 -3.13 15.40
C TYR A 197 -2.62 -3.25 16.02
N ILE A 198 -2.30 -2.30 16.88
CA ILE A 198 -1.07 -2.28 17.69
C ILE A 198 -1.49 -2.36 19.14
N PHE A 199 -0.98 -3.34 19.88
CA PHE A 199 -1.17 -3.49 21.31
C PHE A 199 0.00 -2.86 22.06
N GLY A 200 -0.29 -2.18 23.18
CA GLY A 200 0.72 -1.54 24.01
C GLY A 200 1.15 -0.15 23.52
N LEU A 201 0.31 0.54 22.77
CA LEU A 201 0.47 1.98 22.53
C LEU A 201 0.35 2.74 23.87
N PRO A 202 0.91 3.97 24.00
CA PRO A 202 0.66 4.78 25.18
C PRO A 202 -0.84 4.86 25.50
N ASP A 203 -1.18 4.73 26.78
CA ASP A 203 -2.55 4.71 27.32
C ASP A 203 -3.45 3.54 26.85
N ASP A 204 -2.87 2.53 26.22
CA ASP A 204 -3.59 1.29 25.87
C ASP A 204 -3.75 0.41 27.12
N THR A 205 -5.00 -0.01 27.44
CA THR A 205 -5.36 -0.76 28.66
C THR A 205 -6.02 -2.10 28.34
#